data_2b67a086cd88b4fd160531f2c31778cb
#
_entry.id   2b67a086cd88b4fd160531f2c31778cb
#
_cell.length_a   1.000
_cell.length_b   1.000
_cell.length_c   1.000
_cell.angle_alpha   90.00
_cell.angle_beta   90.00
_cell.angle_gamma   90.00
#
_symmetry.space_group_name_H-M   'P 1'
#
loop_
_entity.id
_entity.type
_entity.pdbx_description
1 polymer ?
#
loop_
_entity_poly.entity_id
_entity_poly.type
_entity_poly.pdbx_seq_one_letter_code
_entity_poly.pdbx_strand_id
1 'polypeptide(L)'
;MQQMKNRFRGETAKYIRIVLLVIYDILAIFLAEILSIWTRFDFSLKSEQGIPYLETALQYFWVNMITTIVIFFIIHLYNSLWEYASVQELLNVVIACLLSAAIQSLGMHMFQWNMPRSYYILYFFFLLALVSGSRFVYRGLRIIRHSYLGDASRHAIATMVIGAGDSANFLIKNMENSPLIRNRVVCVIDADKNKIGSTILGAPIVGNDSKIPWAAEKYEVQEIFIAIPNLPGDRKKKILELCKNTGCKIKILPSMAQIVNDEVSVSNFREVEIEDLLGREPVKTNLDEVMGYIAGKAVLVTGGGGSIGSELCRQIAAHHPSQLVIFDIYENTTYDLQQELRKKFPNLNLVVLIGSVRNTHRVDTVFSDYKPAIVFHAAAHKHVPLMEDSPNEAIKNNVFGTYNVAMAAGRNGTERMVLISTDKAVNPTNIMGASKRICEMIIQGMQHRFPKTNYVAVRFGNVLGSNGSVIPLFKKQIAEGGPVTVTDKNIIRYFMTIPEAVSLVLQAGAYAKGGEIFVLDMGEPVKIDDMARNLIKLSGFEPDVDIPIVYTGLRPGEKMFEECLKEEEGLQKTENDLIFIGKPIEFDREEFFEHLKDLKKTAYEDDPQMKLVVKRLVPSYQVENDKMNI
;
A
#
# COMPACT_ATOMS: atom_id res chain seq x y z
N MET A 1 -25.29 -22.00 21.18
CA MET A 1 -25.19 -23.43 21.48
C MET A 1 -24.06 -24.14 20.73
N GLN A 2 -23.88 -23.95 19.43
CA GLN A 2 -22.80 -24.61 18.65
C GLN A 2 -21.39 -24.15 19.04
N GLN A 3 -21.18 -22.86 19.33
CA GLN A 3 -19.91 -22.33 19.84
C GLN A 3 -19.54 -22.85 21.23
N MET A 4 -20.49 -23.03 22.13
CA MET A 4 -20.27 -23.67 23.45
C MET A 4 -19.89 -25.15 23.31
N LYS A 5 -20.56 -25.90 22.40
CA LYS A 5 -20.21 -27.30 22.13
C LYS A 5 -18.80 -27.48 21.58
N ASN A 6 -18.36 -26.57 20.70
CA ASN A 6 -17.00 -26.58 20.14
C ASN A 6 -15.94 -26.21 21.18
N ARG A 7 -16.24 -25.31 22.11
CA ARG A 7 -15.34 -24.93 23.22
C ARG A 7 -15.16 -26.09 24.21
N PHE A 8 -16.24 -26.76 24.58
CA PHE A 8 -16.19 -27.95 25.44
C PHE A 8 -15.43 -29.12 24.78
N ARG A 9 -15.59 -29.33 23.46
CA ARG A 9 -14.80 -30.33 22.71
C ARG A 9 -13.32 -30.03 22.72
N GLY A 10 -12.94 -28.76 22.60
CA GLY A 10 -11.54 -28.30 22.60
C GLY A 10 -10.87 -28.49 23.96
N GLU A 11 -11.57 -28.16 25.06
CA GLU A 11 -11.06 -28.35 26.43
C GLU A 11 -10.90 -29.82 26.78
N THR A 12 -11.89 -30.66 26.45
CA THR A 12 -11.83 -32.10 26.69
C THR A 12 -10.66 -32.75 25.92
N ALA A 13 -10.43 -32.37 24.68
CA ALA A 13 -9.33 -32.88 23.88
C ALA A 13 -7.95 -32.45 24.45
N LYS A 14 -7.85 -31.26 25.05
CA LYS A 14 -6.64 -30.81 25.74
C LYS A 14 -6.31 -31.68 26.96
N TYR A 15 -7.31 -31.96 27.81
CA TYR A 15 -7.10 -32.80 28.98
C TYR A 15 -6.76 -34.24 28.63
N ILE A 16 -7.42 -34.83 27.64
CA ILE A 16 -7.09 -36.18 27.15
C ILE A 16 -5.65 -36.25 26.67
N ARG A 17 -5.17 -35.23 25.94
CA ARG A 17 -3.80 -35.18 25.46
C ARG A 17 -2.76 -35.08 26.59
N ILE A 18 -3.03 -34.28 27.63
CA ILE A 18 -2.17 -34.16 28.80
C ILE A 18 -2.08 -35.51 29.52
N VAL A 19 -3.21 -36.19 29.73
CA VAL A 19 -3.25 -37.49 30.36
C VAL A 19 -2.43 -38.54 29.59
N LEU A 20 -2.59 -38.57 28.24
CA LEU A 20 -1.83 -39.50 27.40
C LEU A 20 -0.32 -39.22 27.44
N LEU A 21 0.09 -37.97 27.48
CA LEU A 21 1.51 -37.59 27.60
C LEU A 21 2.06 -37.98 28.99
N VAL A 22 1.32 -37.75 30.04
CA VAL A 22 1.75 -38.16 31.39
C VAL A 22 1.91 -39.68 31.47
N ILE A 23 0.96 -40.47 30.93
CA ILE A 23 1.06 -41.94 30.87
C ILE A 23 2.31 -42.37 30.09
N TYR A 24 2.58 -41.73 28.94
CA TYR A 24 3.78 -41.99 28.14
C TYR A 24 5.07 -41.64 28.91
N ASP A 25 5.11 -40.49 29.58
CA ASP A 25 6.29 -40.05 30.33
C ASP A 25 6.55 -40.98 31.55
N ILE A 26 5.52 -41.50 32.20
CA ILE A 26 5.64 -42.54 33.24
C ILE A 26 6.32 -43.81 32.67
N LEU A 27 5.88 -44.25 31.49
CA LEU A 27 6.49 -45.40 30.81
C LEU A 27 7.94 -45.09 30.39
N ALA A 28 8.20 -43.88 29.92
CA ALA A 28 9.54 -43.43 29.55
C ALA A 28 10.52 -43.39 30.75
N ILE A 29 10.05 -42.93 31.91
CA ILE A 29 10.83 -42.95 33.17
C ILE A 29 11.18 -44.38 33.53
N PHE A 30 10.17 -45.29 33.55
CA PHE A 30 10.39 -46.70 33.85
C PHE A 30 11.37 -47.35 32.88
N LEU A 31 11.19 -47.15 31.58
CA LEU A 31 12.13 -47.68 30.56
C LEU A 31 13.53 -47.10 30.70
N ALA A 32 13.67 -45.80 30.99
CA ALA A 32 14.96 -45.15 31.17
C ALA A 32 15.74 -45.77 32.36
N GLU A 33 15.07 -46.08 33.46
CA GLU A 33 15.68 -46.75 34.60
C GLU A 33 16.15 -48.17 34.25
N ILE A 34 15.30 -48.97 33.62
CA ILE A 34 15.65 -50.35 33.24
C ILE A 34 16.80 -50.35 32.19
N LEU A 35 16.68 -49.51 31.16
CA LEU A 35 17.71 -49.41 30.11
C LEU A 35 19.06 -48.95 30.69
N SER A 36 19.06 -48.11 31.69
CA SER A 36 20.29 -47.61 32.34
C SER A 36 21.01 -48.73 33.10
N ILE A 37 20.28 -49.57 33.80
CA ILE A 37 20.82 -50.75 34.51
C ILE A 37 21.27 -51.79 33.49
N TRP A 38 20.41 -52.11 32.51
CA TRP A 38 20.69 -53.07 31.46
C TRP A 38 21.95 -52.77 30.70
N THR A 39 22.11 -51.51 30.30
CA THR A 39 23.35 -51.05 29.61
C THR A 39 24.57 -51.06 30.53
N ARG A 40 24.39 -50.73 31.81
CA ARG A 40 25.48 -50.73 32.80
C ARG A 40 26.06 -52.10 33.06
N PHE A 41 25.22 -53.15 32.99
CA PHE A 41 25.56 -54.53 33.26
C PHE A 41 25.61 -55.37 31.96
N ASP A 42 26.23 -54.84 30.90
CA ASP A 42 26.51 -55.49 29.63
C ASP A 42 25.32 -56.25 29.04
N PHE A 43 24.15 -55.59 29.06
CA PHE A 43 22.87 -56.11 28.55
C PHE A 43 22.34 -57.37 29.24
N SER A 44 22.76 -57.67 30.51
CA SER A 44 22.27 -58.77 31.31
C SER A 44 21.62 -58.31 32.60
N LEU A 45 20.29 -58.39 32.68
CA LEU A 45 19.52 -58.07 33.90
C LEU A 45 19.57 -59.19 34.96
N LYS A 46 20.05 -60.40 34.59
CA LYS A 46 20.13 -61.57 35.47
C LYS A 46 21.54 -61.80 36.03
N SER A 47 22.50 -60.88 35.86
CA SER A 47 23.80 -60.98 36.48
C SER A 47 23.65 -60.90 38.03
N GLU A 48 24.41 -61.74 38.77
CA GLU A 48 24.40 -61.70 40.25
C GLU A 48 24.70 -60.29 40.79
N GLN A 49 25.43 -59.49 40.05
CA GLN A 49 25.79 -58.12 40.40
C GLN A 49 24.68 -57.11 40.01
N GLY A 50 23.81 -57.39 39.01
CA GLY A 50 22.79 -56.48 38.52
C GLY A 50 21.47 -56.57 39.29
N ILE A 51 21.11 -57.73 39.84
CA ILE A 51 19.84 -57.98 40.54
C ILE A 51 19.61 -57.00 41.70
N PRO A 52 20.59 -56.80 42.64
CA PRO A 52 20.38 -55.86 43.75
C PRO A 52 20.10 -54.44 43.34
N TYR A 53 20.76 -53.96 42.24
CA TYR A 53 20.55 -52.62 41.73
C TYR A 53 19.17 -52.46 41.02
N LEU A 54 18.71 -53.53 40.38
CA LEU A 54 17.38 -53.55 39.78
C LEU A 54 16.28 -53.46 40.87
N GLU A 55 16.42 -54.22 41.95
CA GLU A 55 15.49 -54.15 43.09
C GLU A 55 15.49 -52.75 43.73
N THR A 56 16.65 -52.14 43.89
CA THR A 56 16.80 -50.80 44.42
C THR A 56 16.13 -49.76 43.51
N ALA A 57 16.32 -49.85 42.21
CA ALA A 57 15.67 -48.96 41.26
C ALA A 57 14.14 -49.11 41.28
N LEU A 58 13.63 -50.34 41.31
CA LEU A 58 12.18 -50.59 41.38
C LEU A 58 11.54 -50.08 42.69
N GLN A 59 12.25 -50.17 43.80
CA GLN A 59 11.79 -49.59 45.07
C GLN A 59 11.75 -48.08 45.05
N TYR A 60 12.70 -47.42 44.39
CA TYR A 60 12.76 -45.97 44.28
C TYR A 60 11.88 -45.40 43.12
N PHE A 61 11.43 -46.27 42.22
CA PHE A 61 10.69 -45.88 41.01
C PHE A 61 9.53 -44.91 41.30
N TRP A 62 8.72 -45.20 42.30
CA TRP A 62 7.55 -44.36 42.63
C TRP A 62 7.94 -42.94 43.05
N VAL A 63 9.03 -42.79 43.80
CA VAL A 63 9.54 -41.48 44.22
C VAL A 63 10.09 -40.73 43.01
N ASN A 64 10.90 -41.42 42.16
CA ASN A 64 11.45 -40.83 40.96
C ASN A 64 10.37 -40.43 39.96
N MET A 65 9.37 -41.26 39.77
CA MET A 65 8.23 -40.98 38.89
C MET A 65 7.48 -39.70 39.33
N ILE A 66 7.12 -39.62 40.61
CA ILE A 66 6.40 -38.45 41.14
C ILE A 66 7.24 -37.19 40.99
N THR A 67 8.51 -37.22 41.39
CA THR A 67 9.41 -36.06 41.33
C THR A 67 9.65 -35.60 39.90
N THR A 68 9.86 -36.54 38.97
CA THR A 68 10.07 -36.21 37.53
C THR A 68 8.82 -35.61 36.90
N ILE A 69 7.62 -36.18 37.18
CA ILE A 69 6.36 -35.64 36.67
C ILE A 69 6.11 -34.22 37.23
N VAL A 70 6.39 -33.98 38.50
CA VAL A 70 6.28 -32.66 39.12
C VAL A 70 7.23 -31.66 38.45
N ILE A 71 8.49 -32.05 38.18
CA ILE A 71 9.45 -31.21 37.46
C ILE A 71 8.90 -30.85 36.05
N PHE A 72 8.34 -31.86 35.34
CA PHE A 72 7.77 -31.64 34.00
C PHE A 72 6.57 -30.68 34.03
N PHE A 73 5.75 -30.71 35.09
CA PHE A 73 4.67 -29.75 35.31
C PHE A 73 5.20 -28.33 35.61
N ILE A 74 6.20 -28.20 36.48
CA ILE A 74 6.80 -26.90 36.85
C ILE A 74 7.47 -26.23 35.62
N ILE A 75 8.13 -27.01 34.78
CA ILE A 75 8.78 -26.49 33.53
C ILE A 75 7.76 -26.35 32.40
N HIS A 76 6.45 -26.54 32.66
CA HIS A 76 5.36 -26.40 31.71
C HIS A 76 5.43 -27.30 30.47
N LEU A 77 6.08 -28.44 30.52
CA LEU A 77 6.21 -29.36 29.39
C LEU A 77 4.87 -29.95 28.89
N TYR A 78 3.80 -29.90 29.68
CA TYR A 78 2.45 -30.34 29.29
C TYR A 78 1.56 -29.21 28.76
N ASN A 79 1.93 -27.96 28.96
CA ASN A 79 1.16 -26.79 28.53
C ASN A 79 1.60 -26.22 27.17
N SER A 80 2.71 -26.71 26.63
CA SER A 80 3.28 -26.26 25.36
C SER A 80 2.42 -26.71 24.17
N LEU A 81 2.20 -25.80 23.21
CA LEU A 81 1.60 -26.12 21.93
C LEU A 81 2.68 -26.70 21.00
N TRP A 82 2.84 -28.03 21.04
CA TRP A 82 3.84 -28.79 20.26
C TRP A 82 3.79 -28.56 18.74
N GLU A 83 2.85 -27.74 18.31
CA GLU A 83 2.65 -27.31 16.93
C GLU A 83 3.79 -26.41 16.45
N TYR A 84 4.43 -25.66 17.39
CA TYR A 84 5.44 -24.63 17.13
C TYR A 84 6.73 -24.85 17.93
N ALA A 85 7.14 -26.13 18.12
CA ALA A 85 8.32 -26.44 18.91
C ALA A 85 9.54 -25.61 18.52
N SER A 86 9.97 -24.72 19.41
CA SER A 86 11.15 -23.87 19.25
C SER A 86 12.39 -24.50 19.90
N VAL A 87 13.57 -23.93 19.61
CA VAL A 87 14.83 -24.30 20.29
C VAL A 87 14.68 -24.18 21.81
N GLN A 88 13.86 -23.24 22.29
CA GLN A 88 13.58 -23.04 23.70
C GLN A 88 12.88 -24.24 24.35
N GLU A 89 11.97 -24.91 23.62
CA GLU A 89 11.30 -26.10 24.15
C GLU A 89 12.24 -27.29 24.28
N LEU A 90 13.15 -27.45 23.33
CA LEU A 90 14.20 -28.47 23.44
C LEU A 90 15.10 -28.23 24.66
N LEU A 91 15.49 -26.97 24.89
CA LEU A 91 16.26 -26.59 26.09
C LEU A 91 15.48 -26.90 27.38
N ASN A 92 14.19 -26.64 27.42
CA ASN A 92 13.34 -26.95 28.57
C ASN A 92 13.29 -28.46 28.84
N VAL A 93 13.23 -29.31 27.80
CA VAL A 93 13.27 -30.76 27.98
C VAL A 93 14.63 -31.19 28.51
N VAL A 94 15.74 -30.65 28.01
CA VAL A 94 17.10 -30.96 28.51
C VAL A 94 17.23 -30.58 29.98
N ILE A 95 16.78 -29.38 30.36
CA ILE A 95 16.83 -28.89 31.76
C ILE A 95 15.98 -29.79 32.67
N ALA A 96 14.76 -30.13 32.21
CA ALA A 96 13.87 -31.00 32.99
C ALA A 96 14.46 -32.39 33.24
N CYS A 97 15.05 -33.01 32.22
CA CYS A 97 15.69 -34.32 32.35
C CYS A 97 16.95 -34.27 33.24
N LEU A 98 17.72 -33.17 33.14
CA LEU A 98 18.92 -32.97 33.95
C LEU A 98 18.54 -32.80 35.45
N LEU A 99 17.52 -31.96 35.73
CA LEU A 99 17.00 -31.79 37.10
C LEU A 99 16.45 -33.09 37.65
N SER A 100 15.71 -33.88 36.85
CA SER A 100 15.20 -35.20 37.26
C SER A 100 16.35 -36.13 37.67
N ALA A 101 17.38 -36.27 36.85
CA ALA A 101 18.55 -37.12 37.15
C ALA A 101 19.34 -36.64 38.38
N ALA A 102 19.47 -35.31 38.55
CA ALA A 102 20.14 -34.73 39.72
C ALA A 102 19.35 -34.97 41.01
N ILE A 103 18.03 -34.79 41.01
CA ILE A 103 17.18 -35.03 42.17
C ILE A 103 17.11 -36.51 42.49
N GLN A 104 17.06 -37.39 41.47
CA GLN A 104 17.14 -38.83 41.66
C GLN A 104 18.47 -39.24 42.35
N SER A 105 19.60 -38.69 41.88
CA SER A 105 20.93 -38.94 42.47
C SER A 105 21.00 -38.48 43.93
N LEU A 106 20.49 -37.27 44.20
CA LEU A 106 20.45 -36.70 45.56
C LEU A 106 19.54 -37.54 46.49
N GLY A 107 18.34 -37.89 46.01
CA GLY A 107 17.36 -38.66 46.77
C GLY A 107 17.89 -40.06 47.12
N MET A 108 18.43 -40.79 46.16
CA MET A 108 19.02 -42.11 46.44
C MET A 108 20.19 -42.01 47.42
N HIS A 109 21.00 -40.96 47.33
CA HIS A 109 22.11 -40.73 48.27
C HIS A 109 21.59 -40.45 49.69
N MET A 110 20.51 -39.67 49.84
CA MET A 110 19.87 -39.41 51.15
C MET A 110 19.29 -40.67 51.81
N PHE A 111 18.76 -41.58 51.01
CA PHE A 111 18.23 -42.88 51.51
C PHE A 111 19.34 -43.91 51.70
N GLN A 112 20.65 -43.53 51.48
CA GLN A 112 21.79 -44.42 51.55
C GLN A 112 21.73 -45.63 50.60
N TRP A 113 21.01 -45.48 49.50
CA TRP A 113 20.93 -46.48 48.45
C TRP A 113 22.05 -46.26 47.41
N ASN A 114 23.00 -47.19 47.43
CA ASN A 114 24.20 -47.07 46.62
C ASN A 114 23.95 -47.55 45.18
N MET A 115 23.88 -46.58 44.24
CA MET A 115 23.80 -46.85 42.82
C MET A 115 25.12 -46.42 42.11
N PRO A 116 25.54 -47.13 41.04
CA PRO A 116 26.71 -46.73 40.27
C PRO A 116 26.52 -45.34 39.68
N ARG A 117 27.59 -44.52 39.71
CA ARG A 117 27.54 -43.14 39.14
C ARG A 117 27.10 -43.10 37.67
N SER A 118 27.52 -44.11 36.89
CA SER A 118 27.16 -44.25 35.48
C SER A 118 25.65 -44.44 35.24
N TYR A 119 24.93 -44.99 36.23
CA TYR A 119 23.46 -45.16 36.18
C TYR A 119 22.73 -43.82 35.99
N TYR A 120 23.10 -42.78 36.72
CA TYR A 120 22.46 -41.48 36.64
C TYR A 120 22.71 -40.77 35.31
N ILE A 121 23.95 -40.97 34.77
CA ILE A 121 24.34 -40.42 33.47
C ILE A 121 23.51 -41.13 32.37
N LEU A 122 23.45 -42.44 32.38
CA LEU A 122 22.69 -43.24 31.43
C LEU A 122 21.20 -42.96 31.53
N TYR A 123 20.65 -42.82 32.74
CA TYR A 123 19.29 -42.43 32.97
C TYR A 123 18.94 -41.09 32.34
N PHE A 124 19.81 -40.09 32.52
CA PHE A 124 19.62 -38.77 31.86
C PHE A 124 19.54 -38.94 30.35
N PHE A 125 20.47 -39.64 29.72
CA PHE A 125 20.49 -39.80 28.27
C PHE A 125 19.28 -40.58 27.73
N PHE A 126 18.92 -41.68 28.38
CA PHE A 126 17.73 -42.47 27.99
C PHE A 126 16.43 -41.71 28.19
N LEU A 127 16.29 -41.02 29.32
CA LEU A 127 15.10 -40.22 29.59
C LEU A 127 15.01 -39.09 28.56
N LEU A 128 16.10 -38.40 28.29
CA LEU A 128 16.17 -37.35 27.27
C LEU A 128 15.79 -37.87 25.87
N ALA A 129 16.29 -39.01 25.48
CA ALA A 129 16.03 -39.63 24.17
C ALA A 129 14.54 -40.04 24.06
N LEU A 130 13.97 -40.68 25.08
CA LEU A 130 12.57 -41.14 25.09
C LEU A 130 11.60 -39.95 25.12
N VAL A 131 11.83 -38.98 26.00
CA VAL A 131 10.99 -37.78 26.12
C VAL A 131 11.08 -36.89 24.88
N SER A 132 12.25 -36.65 24.32
CA SER A 132 12.42 -35.90 23.07
C SER A 132 11.84 -36.67 21.88
N GLY A 133 12.14 -37.96 21.77
CA GLY A 133 11.70 -38.83 20.69
C GLY A 133 10.20 -38.83 20.47
N SER A 134 9.40 -38.99 21.56
CA SER A 134 7.94 -38.96 21.46
C SER A 134 7.42 -37.65 20.84
N ARG A 135 8.04 -36.57 21.20
CA ARG A 135 7.67 -35.22 20.79
C ARG A 135 8.04 -34.95 19.32
N PHE A 136 9.21 -35.41 18.89
CA PHE A 136 9.66 -35.31 17.48
C PHE A 136 8.91 -36.28 16.55
N VAL A 137 8.60 -37.50 16.99
CA VAL A 137 7.83 -38.47 16.20
C VAL A 137 6.42 -37.94 15.93
N TYR A 138 5.76 -37.37 16.91
CA TYR A 138 4.43 -36.76 16.71
C TYR A 138 4.47 -35.65 15.67
N ARG A 139 5.49 -34.78 15.72
CA ARG A 139 5.68 -33.71 14.74
C ARG A 139 5.98 -34.28 13.35
N GLY A 140 6.86 -35.24 13.25
CA GLY A 140 7.22 -35.91 11.98
C GLY A 140 6.00 -36.56 11.31
N LEU A 141 5.21 -37.32 12.08
CA LEU A 141 3.99 -37.95 11.58
C LEU A 141 2.94 -36.93 11.11
N ARG A 142 2.83 -35.78 11.78
CA ARG A 142 1.93 -34.72 11.37
C ARG A 142 2.38 -34.04 10.08
N ILE A 143 3.68 -33.75 9.95
CA ILE A 143 4.26 -33.18 8.72
C ILE A 143 4.03 -34.14 7.54
N ILE A 144 4.31 -35.43 7.75
CA ILE A 144 4.08 -36.48 6.74
C ILE A 144 2.59 -36.56 6.37
N ARG A 145 1.69 -36.56 7.35
CA ARG A 145 0.25 -36.60 7.10
C ARG A 145 -0.27 -35.36 6.34
N HIS A 146 0.25 -34.16 6.65
CA HIS A 146 -0.07 -32.95 5.90
C HIS A 146 0.51 -32.95 4.48
N SER A 147 1.73 -33.45 4.30
CA SER A 147 2.38 -33.52 2.98
C SER A 147 1.82 -34.61 2.04
N TYR A 148 1.39 -35.77 2.59
CA TYR A 148 0.98 -36.91 1.77
C TYR A 148 -0.52 -37.14 1.67
N LEU A 149 -1.34 -36.63 2.60
CA LEU A 149 -2.80 -36.88 2.67
C LEU A 149 -3.65 -35.63 2.43
N GLY A 150 -3.02 -34.46 2.21
CA GLY A 150 -3.73 -33.23 1.88
C GLY A 150 -4.18 -33.24 0.42
N ASP A 151 -5.47 -33.37 0.16
CA ASP A 151 -6.12 -33.19 -1.16
C ASP A 151 -5.92 -31.80 -1.76
N ALA A 152 -5.23 -30.90 -1.04
CA ALA A 152 -4.94 -29.51 -1.41
C ALA A 152 -3.90 -29.36 -2.52
N SER A 153 -3.16 -30.43 -2.91
CA SER A 153 -2.09 -30.31 -3.90
C SER A 153 -2.59 -30.23 -5.35
N ARG A 154 -3.84 -30.58 -5.63
CA ARG A 154 -4.39 -30.61 -7.00
C ARG A 154 -4.81 -29.25 -7.54
N HIS A 155 -4.93 -28.21 -6.72
CA HIS A 155 -5.36 -26.86 -7.12
C HIS A 155 -4.51 -25.75 -6.48
N ALA A 156 -3.26 -26.04 -6.11
CA ALA A 156 -2.36 -25.05 -5.55
C ALA A 156 -1.82 -24.13 -6.65
N ILE A 157 -1.86 -22.82 -6.43
CA ILE A 157 -1.32 -21.80 -7.33
C ILE A 157 0.21 -21.83 -7.21
N ALA A 158 0.92 -22.25 -8.28
CA ALA A 158 2.38 -22.24 -8.32
C ALA A 158 2.89 -20.80 -8.22
N THR A 159 3.70 -20.53 -7.19
CA THR A 159 4.10 -19.17 -6.82
C THR A 159 5.62 -19.03 -6.77
N MET A 160 6.14 -17.98 -7.40
CA MET A 160 7.53 -17.52 -7.28
C MET A 160 7.60 -16.37 -6.29
N VAL A 161 8.64 -16.36 -5.44
CA VAL A 161 8.94 -15.23 -4.55
C VAL A 161 10.24 -14.56 -4.98
N ILE A 162 10.24 -13.24 -5.15
CA ILE A 162 11.42 -12.44 -5.47
C ILE A 162 11.87 -11.74 -4.20
N GLY A 163 13.10 -12.04 -3.78
CA GLY A 163 13.69 -11.70 -2.49
C GLY A 163 13.75 -12.92 -1.57
N ALA A 164 14.88 -13.15 -0.89
CA ALA A 164 15.09 -14.21 0.11
C ALA A 164 15.54 -13.60 1.45
N GLY A 165 14.90 -12.51 1.87
CA GLY A 165 15.07 -11.86 3.17
C GLY A 165 13.97 -12.24 4.16
N ASP A 166 13.90 -11.50 5.28
CA ASP A 166 12.95 -11.74 6.36
C ASP A 166 11.49 -11.64 5.91
N SER A 167 11.18 -10.66 5.04
CA SER A 167 9.84 -10.51 4.47
C SER A 167 9.40 -11.73 3.65
N ALA A 168 10.32 -12.31 2.85
CA ALA A 168 10.05 -13.53 2.09
C ALA A 168 9.88 -14.74 3.01
N ASN A 169 10.74 -14.88 4.03
CA ASN A 169 10.62 -15.95 5.02
C ASN A 169 9.27 -15.91 5.74
N PHE A 170 8.84 -14.72 6.14
CA PHE A 170 7.54 -14.53 6.80
C PHE A 170 6.37 -14.81 5.85
N LEU A 171 6.45 -14.35 4.60
CA LEU A 171 5.45 -14.61 3.55
C LEU A 171 5.28 -16.11 3.29
N ILE A 172 6.39 -16.83 3.05
CA ILE A 172 6.39 -18.27 2.75
C ILE A 172 5.79 -19.04 3.94
N LYS A 173 6.20 -18.71 5.16
CA LYS A 173 5.68 -19.33 6.38
C LYS A 173 4.16 -19.12 6.54
N ASN A 174 3.65 -17.93 6.20
CA ASN A 174 2.22 -17.65 6.24
C ASN A 174 1.46 -18.41 5.16
N MET A 175 2.02 -18.53 3.94
CA MET A 175 1.41 -19.32 2.87
C MET A 175 1.32 -20.81 3.24
N GLU A 176 2.35 -21.37 3.86
CA GLU A 176 2.36 -22.78 4.28
C GLU A 176 1.43 -23.08 5.46
N ASN A 177 1.29 -22.15 6.40
CA ASN A 177 0.53 -22.36 7.64
C ASN A 177 -0.96 -22.01 7.51
N SER A 178 -1.39 -21.30 6.47
CA SER A 178 -2.78 -20.89 6.31
C SER A 178 -3.55 -21.81 5.36
N PRO A 179 -4.57 -22.53 5.86
CA PRO A 179 -5.40 -23.39 5.01
C PRO A 179 -6.28 -22.61 4.01
N LEU A 180 -6.39 -21.30 4.18
CA LEU A 180 -7.16 -20.41 3.30
C LEU A 180 -6.35 -19.93 2.09
N ILE A 181 -5.02 -20.04 2.14
CA ILE A 181 -4.12 -19.60 1.07
C ILE A 181 -3.79 -20.80 0.19
N ARG A 182 -4.10 -20.72 -1.10
CA ARG A 182 -3.85 -21.78 -2.07
C ARG A 182 -2.49 -21.67 -2.76
N ASN A 183 -1.66 -20.70 -2.39
CA ASN A 183 -0.35 -20.47 -2.99
C ASN A 183 0.69 -21.47 -2.45
N ARG A 184 1.41 -22.11 -3.37
CA ARG A 184 2.55 -22.97 -3.08
C ARG A 184 3.82 -22.36 -3.67
N VAL A 185 4.79 -22.03 -2.84
CA VAL A 185 6.06 -21.48 -3.32
C VAL A 185 6.89 -22.58 -3.96
N VAL A 186 7.14 -22.47 -5.27
CA VAL A 186 7.87 -23.47 -6.06
C VAL A 186 9.34 -23.08 -6.30
N CYS A 187 9.65 -21.77 -6.28
CA CYS A 187 11.01 -21.26 -6.40
C CYS A 187 11.12 -19.82 -5.83
N VAL A 188 12.36 -19.44 -5.52
CA VAL A 188 12.72 -18.11 -5.02
C VAL A 188 13.84 -17.53 -5.87
N ILE A 189 13.81 -16.22 -6.11
CA ILE A 189 14.84 -15.44 -6.80
C ILE A 189 15.46 -14.46 -5.82
N ASP A 190 16.79 -14.38 -5.77
CA ASP A 190 17.50 -13.36 -4.97
C ASP A 190 18.78 -12.89 -5.67
N ALA A 191 19.10 -11.61 -5.54
CA ALA A 191 20.29 -11.02 -6.15
C ALA A 191 21.60 -11.42 -5.44
N ASP A 192 21.52 -11.86 -4.18
CA ASP A 192 22.68 -12.27 -3.39
C ASP A 192 23.18 -13.63 -3.88
N LYS A 193 24.38 -13.61 -4.49
CA LYS A 193 25.02 -14.82 -5.02
C LYS A 193 25.28 -15.89 -3.95
N ASN A 194 25.44 -15.50 -2.68
CA ASN A 194 25.71 -16.44 -1.59
C ASN A 194 24.47 -17.26 -1.21
N LYS A 195 23.28 -16.80 -1.55
CA LYS A 195 22.03 -17.50 -1.27
C LYS A 195 21.60 -18.43 -2.41
N ILE A 196 22.10 -18.22 -3.63
CA ILE A 196 21.75 -19.03 -4.80
C ILE A 196 22.19 -20.47 -4.59
N GLY A 197 21.29 -21.43 -4.84
CA GLY A 197 21.50 -22.86 -4.63
C GLY A 197 21.16 -23.36 -3.22
N SER A 198 20.83 -22.46 -2.27
CA SER A 198 20.25 -22.83 -0.98
C SER A 198 18.73 -22.90 -1.02
N THR A 199 18.10 -23.24 0.09
CA THR A 199 16.63 -23.30 0.22
C THR A 199 16.17 -22.38 1.35
N ILE A 200 14.99 -21.79 1.21
CA ILE A 200 14.29 -21.06 2.26
C ILE A 200 12.94 -21.74 2.51
N LEU A 201 12.75 -22.29 3.71
CA LEU A 201 11.55 -23.08 4.07
C LEU A 201 11.21 -24.16 3.02
N GLY A 202 12.22 -24.87 2.49
CA GLY A 202 12.03 -25.91 1.48
C GLY A 202 11.92 -25.43 0.03
N ALA A 203 11.71 -24.13 -0.22
CA ALA A 203 11.68 -23.57 -1.56
C ALA A 203 13.11 -23.25 -2.07
N PRO A 204 13.53 -23.73 -3.27
CA PRO A 204 14.87 -23.52 -3.79
C PRO A 204 15.09 -22.08 -4.27
N ILE A 205 16.25 -21.48 -3.96
CA ILE A 205 16.70 -20.20 -4.51
C ILE A 205 17.45 -20.48 -5.82
N VAL A 206 16.79 -20.21 -6.95
CA VAL A 206 17.22 -20.75 -8.26
C VAL A 206 18.06 -19.79 -9.10
N GLY A 207 18.17 -18.53 -8.69
CA GLY A 207 19.00 -17.56 -9.42
C GLY A 207 18.74 -16.10 -9.03
N ASN A 208 19.35 -15.20 -9.80
CA ASN A 208 19.17 -13.76 -9.68
C ASN A 208 18.04 -13.24 -10.57
N ASP A 209 17.79 -11.93 -10.56
CA ASP A 209 16.69 -11.25 -11.27
C ASP A 209 16.62 -11.66 -12.76
N SER A 210 17.77 -11.88 -13.45
CA SER A 210 17.79 -12.26 -14.87
C SER A 210 17.20 -13.65 -15.16
N LYS A 211 17.06 -14.49 -14.15
CA LYS A 211 16.50 -15.84 -14.24
C LYS A 211 14.98 -15.89 -14.06
N ILE A 212 14.32 -14.76 -13.81
CA ILE A 212 12.86 -14.69 -13.60
C ILE A 212 12.08 -15.37 -14.75
N PRO A 213 12.28 -15.04 -16.07
CA PRO A 213 11.51 -15.65 -17.14
C PRO A 213 11.72 -17.16 -17.23
N TRP A 214 12.99 -17.61 -17.13
CA TRP A 214 13.33 -19.03 -17.15
C TRP A 214 12.72 -19.80 -15.98
N ALA A 215 12.73 -19.19 -14.77
CA ALA A 215 12.17 -19.85 -13.60
C ALA A 215 10.64 -19.91 -13.67
N ALA A 216 10.01 -18.88 -14.22
CA ALA A 216 8.57 -18.85 -14.42
C ALA A 216 8.10 -20.00 -15.35
N GLU A 217 8.79 -20.20 -16.46
CA GLU A 217 8.51 -21.29 -17.40
C GLU A 217 8.82 -22.65 -16.80
N LYS A 218 10.02 -22.84 -16.23
CA LYS A 218 10.48 -24.13 -15.70
C LYS A 218 9.63 -24.67 -14.56
N TYR A 219 9.13 -23.79 -13.70
CA TYR A 219 8.33 -24.16 -12.52
C TYR A 219 6.84 -23.93 -12.70
N GLU A 220 6.38 -23.63 -13.94
CA GLU A 220 4.98 -23.38 -14.30
C GLU A 220 4.30 -22.36 -13.36
N VAL A 221 5.00 -21.25 -13.11
CA VAL A 221 4.58 -20.21 -12.14
C VAL A 221 3.32 -19.51 -12.64
N GLN A 222 2.35 -19.33 -11.78
CA GLN A 222 1.10 -18.62 -12.05
C GLN A 222 1.05 -17.24 -11.36
N GLU A 223 1.68 -17.12 -10.19
CA GLU A 223 1.77 -15.86 -9.45
C GLU A 223 3.20 -15.56 -9.00
N ILE A 224 3.59 -14.29 -9.06
CA ILE A 224 4.89 -13.78 -8.61
C ILE A 224 4.68 -12.79 -7.47
N PHE A 225 5.34 -13.01 -6.34
CA PHE A 225 5.34 -12.09 -5.19
C PHE A 225 6.69 -11.41 -5.06
N ILE A 226 6.73 -10.08 -5.17
CA ILE A 226 7.92 -9.28 -4.94
C ILE A 226 7.97 -8.91 -3.45
N ALA A 227 8.79 -9.65 -2.68
CA ALA A 227 8.88 -9.56 -1.22
C ALA A 227 10.14 -8.79 -0.77
N ILE A 228 10.47 -7.69 -1.46
CA ILE A 228 11.60 -6.82 -1.14
C ILE A 228 11.05 -5.49 -0.66
N PRO A 229 11.10 -5.17 0.66
CA PRO A 229 10.76 -3.86 1.17
C PRO A 229 11.74 -2.80 0.62
N ASN A 230 11.25 -1.59 0.36
CA ASN A 230 12.06 -0.46 -0.11
C ASN A 230 12.94 -0.78 -1.34
N LEU A 231 12.36 -1.51 -2.30
CA LEU A 231 13.03 -1.83 -3.56
C LEU A 231 13.35 -0.54 -4.34
N PRO A 232 14.62 -0.24 -4.68
CA PRO A 232 14.99 0.94 -5.46
C PRO A 232 14.25 1.01 -6.80
N GLY A 233 13.84 2.22 -7.23
CA GLY A 233 12.98 2.44 -8.41
C GLY A 233 13.52 1.80 -9.68
N ASP A 234 14.81 1.96 -9.99
CA ASP A 234 15.45 1.38 -11.17
C ASP A 234 15.45 -0.16 -11.16
N ARG A 235 15.73 -0.76 -9.99
CA ARG A 235 15.69 -2.21 -9.85
C ARG A 235 14.26 -2.74 -9.89
N LYS A 236 13.31 -2.00 -9.30
CA LYS A 236 11.88 -2.30 -9.35
C LYS A 236 11.39 -2.35 -10.79
N LYS A 237 11.70 -1.31 -11.59
CA LYS A 237 11.36 -1.25 -13.00
C LYS A 237 11.94 -2.44 -13.79
N LYS A 238 13.21 -2.77 -13.58
CA LYS A 238 13.87 -3.91 -14.22
C LYS A 238 13.23 -5.25 -13.86
N ILE A 239 12.92 -5.50 -12.58
CA ILE A 239 12.23 -6.72 -12.14
C ILE A 239 10.84 -6.81 -12.76
N LEU A 240 10.07 -5.71 -12.75
CA LEU A 240 8.73 -5.68 -13.33
C LEU A 240 8.74 -5.91 -14.84
N GLU A 241 9.74 -5.37 -15.58
CA GLU A 241 9.92 -5.65 -17.01
C GLU A 241 10.18 -7.15 -17.27
N LEU A 242 11.00 -7.80 -16.44
CA LEU A 242 11.25 -9.24 -16.55
C LEU A 242 10.00 -10.07 -16.21
N CYS A 243 9.26 -9.68 -15.18
CA CYS A 243 8.02 -10.36 -14.77
C CYS A 243 6.89 -10.20 -15.81
N LYS A 244 6.78 -9.03 -16.44
CA LYS A 244 5.77 -8.71 -17.46
C LYS A 244 5.75 -9.71 -18.63
N ASN A 245 6.91 -10.26 -18.99
CA ASN A 245 7.05 -11.20 -20.10
C ASN A 245 6.77 -12.65 -19.69
N THR A 246 6.33 -12.92 -18.47
CA THR A 246 6.07 -14.26 -17.96
C THR A 246 4.58 -14.66 -18.03
N GLY A 247 3.66 -13.71 -18.26
CA GLY A 247 2.21 -13.95 -18.21
C GLY A 247 1.66 -14.26 -16.81
N CYS A 248 2.50 -14.15 -15.76
CA CYS A 248 2.09 -14.41 -14.38
C CYS A 248 1.40 -13.19 -13.76
N LYS A 249 0.48 -13.42 -12.82
CA LYS A 249 -0.03 -12.34 -11.96
C LYS A 249 1.04 -11.87 -11.00
N ILE A 250 1.25 -10.55 -10.92
CA ILE A 250 2.33 -9.96 -10.13
C ILE A 250 1.75 -9.23 -8.91
N LYS A 251 2.26 -9.57 -7.72
CA LYS A 251 1.93 -8.91 -6.45
C LYS A 251 3.19 -8.34 -5.81
N ILE A 252 3.09 -7.14 -5.26
CA ILE A 252 4.22 -6.44 -4.65
C ILE A 252 3.92 -6.07 -3.21
N LEU A 253 4.94 -6.16 -2.35
CA LEU A 253 4.88 -5.66 -0.99
C LEU A 253 4.96 -4.12 -1.02
N PRO A 254 3.99 -3.40 -0.42
CA PRO A 254 4.09 -1.95 -0.25
C PRO A 254 5.34 -1.54 0.54
N SER A 255 5.75 -0.28 0.44
CA SER A 255 6.86 0.22 1.25
C SER A 255 6.54 0.13 2.75
N MET A 256 7.57 -0.02 3.60
CA MET A 256 7.43 -0.12 5.07
C MET A 256 6.62 1.05 5.68
N ALA A 257 6.68 2.23 5.08
CA ALA A 257 5.88 3.39 5.49
C ALA A 257 4.35 3.20 5.32
N GLN A 258 3.92 2.24 4.51
CA GLN A 258 2.51 1.90 4.26
C GLN A 258 2.02 0.73 5.11
N ILE A 259 2.91 0.05 5.82
CA ILE A 259 2.59 -1.09 6.70
C ILE A 259 2.49 -0.57 8.14
N VAL A 260 1.27 -0.40 8.63
CA VAL A 260 0.98 0.22 9.95
C VAL A 260 1.37 -0.66 11.15
N ASN A 261 1.55 -1.97 10.95
CA ASN A 261 2.00 -2.91 11.98
C ASN A 261 3.07 -3.81 11.35
N ASP A 262 4.23 -3.92 11.94
CA ASP A 262 5.44 -4.65 11.49
C ASP A 262 5.26 -6.11 11.00
N GLU A 263 4.03 -6.59 10.81
CA GLU A 263 3.72 -7.93 10.35
C GLU A 263 3.43 -7.95 8.85
N VAL A 264 4.32 -8.56 8.07
CA VAL A 264 4.11 -8.82 6.63
C VAL A 264 3.17 -10.02 6.47
N SER A 265 1.93 -9.82 6.04
CA SER A 265 0.99 -10.89 5.70
C SER A 265 0.70 -10.93 4.19
N VAL A 266 0.12 -12.03 3.70
CA VAL A 266 -0.31 -12.13 2.27
C VAL A 266 -1.34 -11.05 1.92
N SER A 267 -2.15 -10.62 2.89
CA SER A 267 -3.11 -9.52 2.72
C SER A 267 -2.46 -8.15 2.50
N ASN A 268 -1.18 -7.99 2.85
CA ASN A 268 -0.44 -6.75 2.66
C ASN A 268 0.12 -6.62 1.23
N PHE A 269 0.13 -7.71 0.44
CA PHE A 269 0.54 -7.65 -0.95
C PHE A 269 -0.60 -7.14 -1.81
N ARG A 270 -0.33 -6.12 -2.61
CA ARG A 270 -1.25 -5.60 -3.62
C ARG A 270 -0.83 -6.01 -5.02
N GLU A 271 -1.76 -6.01 -5.93
CA GLU A 271 -1.43 -6.13 -7.36
C GLU A 271 -0.50 -4.98 -7.79
N VAL A 272 0.36 -5.27 -8.75
CA VAL A 272 1.23 -4.24 -9.34
C VAL A 272 0.36 -3.25 -10.10
N GLU A 273 0.50 -1.99 -9.76
CA GLU A 273 -0.18 -0.90 -10.43
C GLU A 273 0.72 -0.26 -11.49
N ILE A 274 0.11 0.52 -12.39
CA ILE A 274 0.84 1.18 -13.47
C ILE A 274 1.88 2.18 -12.93
N GLU A 275 1.62 2.75 -11.76
CA GLU A 275 2.52 3.62 -11.02
C GLU A 275 3.86 2.95 -10.72
N ASP A 276 3.83 1.65 -10.43
CA ASP A 276 5.02 0.85 -10.15
C ASP A 276 5.92 0.69 -11.40
N LEU A 277 5.32 0.68 -12.60
CA LEU A 277 6.05 0.57 -13.87
C LEU A 277 6.70 1.88 -14.32
N LEU A 278 6.15 3.02 -13.91
CA LEU A 278 6.69 4.31 -14.29
C LEU A 278 8.03 4.62 -13.62
N GLY A 279 8.41 3.82 -12.61
CA GLY A 279 9.72 3.92 -11.94
C GLY A 279 9.93 5.25 -11.21
N ARG A 280 8.86 6.03 -11.02
CA ARG A 280 8.93 7.32 -10.36
C ARG A 280 8.97 7.11 -8.85
N GLU A 281 10.08 7.43 -8.22
CA GLU A 281 10.17 7.42 -6.77
C GLU A 281 9.27 8.52 -6.21
N PRO A 282 8.52 8.24 -5.12
CA PRO A 282 7.81 9.29 -4.43
C PRO A 282 8.79 10.39 -4.05
N VAL A 283 8.50 11.62 -4.44
CA VAL A 283 9.33 12.77 -4.11
C VAL A 283 9.44 12.86 -2.58
N LYS A 284 10.64 12.64 -2.05
CA LYS A 284 10.96 12.86 -0.65
C LYS A 284 11.14 14.37 -0.42
N THR A 285 10.04 15.11 -0.43
CA THR A 285 10.06 16.50 0.06
C THR A 285 10.12 16.44 1.58
N ASN A 286 11.04 17.18 2.17
CA ASN A 286 11.02 17.42 3.62
C ASN A 286 9.85 18.39 3.90
N LEU A 287 8.62 17.87 3.82
CA LEU A 287 7.40 18.65 3.99
C LEU A 287 7.37 19.34 5.38
N ASP A 288 7.96 18.71 6.39
CA ASP A 288 7.94 19.24 7.76
C ASP A 288 8.61 20.64 7.86
N GLU A 289 9.68 20.89 7.09
CA GLU A 289 10.32 22.22 7.05
C GLU A 289 9.47 23.27 6.34
N VAL A 290 8.70 22.87 5.35
CA VAL A 290 7.94 23.77 4.47
C VAL A 290 6.53 24.02 4.99
N MET A 291 5.96 23.08 5.75
CA MET A 291 4.55 23.09 6.17
C MET A 291 4.27 23.97 7.42
N GLY A 292 5.26 24.65 7.96
CA GLY A 292 5.08 25.58 9.07
C GLY A 292 4.03 26.67 8.81
N TYR A 293 3.75 27.00 7.54
CA TYR A 293 2.71 27.97 7.19
C TYR A 293 1.27 27.46 7.40
N ILE A 294 1.04 26.14 7.47
CA ILE A 294 -0.27 25.51 7.70
C ILE A 294 -0.52 25.25 9.18
N ALA A 295 0.52 24.94 9.95
CA ALA A 295 0.40 24.59 11.35
C ALA A 295 -0.31 25.69 12.15
N GLY A 296 -1.34 25.31 12.91
CA GLY A 296 -2.14 26.23 13.71
C GLY A 296 -3.06 27.18 12.92
N LYS A 297 -3.18 27.03 11.59
CA LYS A 297 -4.05 27.87 10.75
C LYS A 297 -5.37 27.16 10.42
N ALA A 298 -6.42 27.96 10.17
CA ALA A 298 -7.66 27.47 9.58
C ALA A 298 -7.46 27.33 8.05
N VAL A 299 -7.70 26.13 7.52
CA VAL A 299 -7.49 25.80 6.12
C VAL A 299 -8.81 25.38 5.47
N LEU A 300 -9.14 25.96 4.32
CA LEU A 300 -10.29 25.59 3.50
C LEU A 300 -9.82 24.86 2.24
N VAL A 301 -10.40 23.68 1.98
CA VAL A 301 -10.21 22.95 0.73
C VAL A 301 -11.55 22.88 0.00
N THR A 302 -11.67 23.55 -1.16
CA THR A 302 -12.83 23.42 -2.03
C THR A 302 -12.61 22.32 -3.05
N GLY A 303 -13.66 21.55 -3.37
CA GLY A 303 -13.51 20.34 -4.17
C GLY A 303 -12.79 19.22 -3.40
N GLY A 304 -12.97 19.19 -2.06
CA GLY A 304 -12.28 18.27 -1.17
C GLY A 304 -12.68 16.81 -1.34
N GLY A 305 -13.84 16.50 -1.91
CA GLY A 305 -14.26 15.14 -2.27
C GLY A 305 -13.66 14.61 -3.57
N GLY A 306 -12.97 15.48 -4.36
CA GLY A 306 -12.28 15.11 -5.59
C GLY A 306 -10.93 14.42 -5.32
N SER A 307 -10.31 13.84 -6.36
CA SER A 307 -9.04 13.09 -6.24
C SER A 307 -7.88 13.95 -5.68
N ILE A 308 -7.72 15.19 -6.16
CA ILE A 308 -6.68 16.11 -5.65
C ILE A 308 -7.09 16.70 -4.30
N GLY A 309 -8.36 17.13 -4.17
CA GLY A 309 -8.85 17.74 -2.95
C GLY A 309 -8.81 16.81 -1.74
N SER A 310 -9.15 15.53 -1.91
CA SER A 310 -9.11 14.54 -0.83
C SER A 310 -7.68 14.28 -0.35
N GLU A 311 -6.73 14.23 -1.27
CA GLU A 311 -5.32 14.05 -0.90
C GLU A 311 -4.73 15.32 -0.26
N LEU A 312 -5.13 16.52 -0.71
CA LEU A 312 -4.82 17.78 0.00
C LEU A 312 -5.30 17.70 1.45
N CYS A 313 -6.55 17.27 1.66
CA CYS A 313 -7.09 17.13 3.01
C CYS A 313 -6.30 16.13 3.87
N ARG A 314 -5.86 14.99 3.31
CA ARG A 314 -5.06 13.98 4.02
C ARG A 314 -3.70 14.53 4.45
N GLN A 315 -3.00 15.18 3.52
CA GLN A 315 -1.68 15.75 3.82
C GLN A 315 -1.78 16.95 4.76
N ILE A 316 -2.73 17.85 4.57
CA ILE A 316 -2.95 18.98 5.47
C ILE A 316 -3.28 18.51 6.89
N ALA A 317 -4.14 17.48 7.04
CA ALA A 317 -4.52 16.93 8.34
C ALA A 317 -3.31 16.42 9.16
N ALA A 318 -2.28 15.92 8.48
CA ALA A 318 -1.05 15.45 9.12
C ALA A 318 -0.17 16.58 9.69
N HIS A 319 -0.37 17.84 9.25
CA HIS A 319 0.44 19.00 9.63
C HIS A 319 -0.25 19.94 10.63
N HIS A 320 -1.14 19.39 11.46
CA HIS A 320 -1.73 20.05 12.61
C HIS A 320 -2.38 21.43 12.34
N PRO A 321 -3.28 21.57 11.37
CA PRO A 321 -4.06 22.80 11.20
C PRO A 321 -4.92 23.03 12.44
N SER A 322 -5.22 24.30 12.78
CA SER A 322 -6.16 24.61 13.86
C SER A 322 -7.59 24.16 13.51
N GLN A 323 -7.92 24.20 12.22
CA GLN A 323 -9.18 23.72 11.67
C GLN A 323 -8.99 23.35 10.19
N LEU A 324 -9.58 22.22 9.75
CA LEU A 324 -9.70 21.85 8.37
C LEU A 324 -11.16 21.91 7.92
N VAL A 325 -11.48 22.80 6.97
CA VAL A 325 -12.80 22.96 6.39
C VAL A 325 -12.80 22.35 4.98
N ILE A 326 -13.67 21.38 4.76
CA ILE A 326 -13.88 20.72 3.46
C ILE A 326 -15.17 21.27 2.86
N PHE A 327 -15.13 21.77 1.63
CA PHE A 327 -16.28 22.30 0.93
C PHE A 327 -16.41 21.64 -0.45
N ASP A 328 -17.45 20.85 -0.65
CA ASP A 328 -17.70 20.14 -1.91
C ASP A 328 -19.19 20.09 -2.25
N ILE A 329 -19.51 19.91 -3.52
CA ILE A 329 -20.88 19.71 -3.99
C ILE A 329 -21.32 18.25 -3.89
N TYR A 330 -20.36 17.30 -3.97
CA TYR A 330 -20.62 15.86 -4.02
C TYR A 330 -20.49 15.22 -2.64
N GLU A 331 -21.64 14.82 -2.06
CA GLU A 331 -21.68 14.35 -0.66
C GLU A 331 -21.02 12.99 -0.43
N ASN A 332 -21.17 12.02 -1.36
CA ASN A 332 -20.74 10.64 -1.09
C ASN A 332 -19.24 10.53 -0.82
N THR A 333 -18.40 10.96 -1.77
CA THR A 333 -16.94 10.90 -1.58
C THR A 333 -16.46 11.81 -0.46
N THR A 334 -17.18 12.91 -0.19
CA THR A 334 -16.87 13.82 0.91
C THR A 334 -17.17 13.16 2.27
N TYR A 335 -18.27 12.39 2.35
CA TYR A 335 -18.60 11.60 3.54
C TYR A 335 -17.56 10.52 3.81
N ASP A 336 -17.14 9.76 2.78
CA ASP A 336 -16.12 8.73 2.91
C ASP A 336 -14.81 9.32 3.44
N LEU A 337 -14.40 10.47 2.89
CA LEU A 337 -13.21 11.20 3.35
C LEU A 337 -13.36 11.66 4.81
N GLN A 338 -14.55 12.14 5.20
CA GLN A 338 -14.82 12.52 6.58
C GLN A 338 -14.62 11.36 7.55
N GLN A 339 -15.14 10.15 7.22
CA GLN A 339 -14.98 8.97 8.06
C GLN A 339 -13.49 8.54 8.15
N GLU A 340 -12.77 8.58 7.03
CA GLU A 340 -11.34 8.29 6.99
C GLU A 340 -10.56 9.23 7.90
N LEU A 341 -10.74 10.56 7.74
CA LEU A 341 -9.99 11.56 8.49
C LEU A 341 -10.31 11.53 9.98
N ARG A 342 -11.57 11.33 10.38
CA ARG A 342 -11.95 11.18 11.79
C ARG A 342 -11.31 9.97 12.44
N LYS A 343 -11.20 8.86 11.71
CA LYS A 343 -10.54 7.64 12.20
C LYS A 343 -9.03 7.83 12.35
N LYS A 344 -8.39 8.46 11.36
CA LYS A 344 -6.93 8.63 11.30
C LYS A 344 -6.42 9.77 12.18
N PHE A 345 -7.20 10.83 12.31
CA PHE A 345 -6.88 12.04 13.07
C PHE A 345 -8.00 12.39 14.05
N PRO A 346 -8.17 11.66 15.16
CA PRO A 346 -9.31 11.84 16.09
C PRO A 346 -9.40 13.24 16.71
N ASN A 347 -8.28 13.94 16.84
CA ASN A 347 -8.19 15.25 17.46
C ASN A 347 -8.28 16.42 16.45
N LEU A 348 -8.45 16.12 15.15
CA LEU A 348 -8.56 17.14 14.11
C LEU A 348 -9.91 17.89 14.24
N ASN A 349 -9.85 19.22 14.33
CA ASN A 349 -11.05 20.06 14.20
C ASN A 349 -11.50 20.08 12.73
N LEU A 350 -12.28 19.07 12.36
CA LEU A 350 -12.74 18.82 11.00
C LEU A 350 -14.16 19.31 10.81
N VAL A 351 -14.35 20.22 9.86
CA VAL A 351 -15.64 20.71 9.39
C VAL A 351 -15.86 20.27 7.94
N VAL A 352 -17.02 19.68 7.66
CA VAL A 352 -17.39 19.23 6.30
C VAL A 352 -18.69 19.89 5.90
N LEU A 353 -18.66 20.61 4.78
CA LEU A 353 -19.75 21.42 4.27
C LEU A 353 -20.08 21.01 2.83
N ILE A 354 -21.37 20.80 2.58
CA ILE A 354 -21.87 20.55 1.23
C ILE A 354 -22.38 21.85 0.62
N GLY A 355 -21.93 22.13 -0.60
CA GLY A 355 -22.34 23.31 -1.34
C GLY A 355 -21.53 23.53 -2.61
N SER A 356 -22.03 24.41 -3.48
CA SER A 356 -21.40 24.75 -4.76
C SER A 356 -20.64 26.07 -4.68
N VAL A 357 -19.42 26.10 -5.22
CA VAL A 357 -18.62 27.33 -5.39
C VAL A 357 -19.30 28.36 -6.31
N ARG A 358 -20.29 27.93 -7.11
CA ARG A 358 -21.13 28.82 -7.97
C ARG A 358 -22.04 29.70 -7.13
N ASN A 359 -22.39 29.27 -5.92
CA ASN A 359 -23.32 30.02 -5.04
C ASN A 359 -22.53 31.04 -4.21
N THR A 360 -22.55 32.30 -4.64
CA THR A 360 -21.82 33.40 -4.00
C THR A 360 -22.20 33.55 -2.52
N HIS A 361 -23.49 33.49 -2.18
CA HIS A 361 -23.94 33.63 -0.80
C HIS A 361 -23.42 32.50 0.09
N ARG A 362 -23.45 31.25 -0.39
CA ARG A 362 -22.93 30.11 0.37
C ARG A 362 -21.40 30.22 0.59
N VAL A 363 -20.66 30.65 -0.44
CA VAL A 363 -19.22 30.89 -0.33
C VAL A 363 -18.92 32.01 0.68
N ASP A 364 -19.62 33.16 0.59
CA ASP A 364 -19.43 34.27 1.52
C ASP A 364 -19.73 33.83 2.97
N THR A 365 -20.80 33.04 3.21
CA THR A 365 -21.12 32.49 4.53
C THR A 365 -19.95 31.60 5.06
N VAL A 366 -19.43 30.68 4.24
CA VAL A 366 -18.32 29.82 4.64
C VAL A 366 -17.09 30.64 5.05
N PHE A 367 -16.76 31.68 4.29
CA PHE A 367 -15.60 32.52 4.61
C PHE A 367 -15.84 33.41 5.85
N SER A 368 -17.04 33.92 6.06
CA SER A 368 -17.35 34.72 7.25
C SER A 368 -17.35 33.90 8.54
N ASP A 369 -17.86 32.66 8.49
CA ASP A 369 -18.01 31.80 9.66
C ASP A 369 -16.68 31.16 10.07
N TYR A 370 -15.90 30.67 9.10
CA TYR A 370 -14.67 29.90 9.36
C TYR A 370 -13.36 30.69 9.18
N LYS A 371 -13.40 31.86 8.54
CA LYS A 371 -12.26 32.79 8.33
C LYS A 371 -10.96 32.06 7.96
N PRO A 372 -10.95 31.28 6.85
CA PRO A 372 -9.80 30.49 6.49
C PRO A 372 -8.58 31.39 6.20
N ALA A 373 -7.48 31.13 6.90
CA ALA A 373 -6.21 31.79 6.62
C ALA A 373 -5.60 31.29 5.32
N ILE A 374 -5.85 30.02 4.96
CA ILE A 374 -5.32 29.39 3.75
C ILE A 374 -6.46 28.72 3.00
N VAL A 375 -6.47 28.88 1.68
CA VAL A 375 -7.46 28.27 0.78
C VAL A 375 -6.78 27.50 -0.33
N PHE A 376 -7.11 26.21 -0.48
CA PHE A 376 -6.79 25.40 -1.64
C PHE A 376 -8.05 25.22 -2.48
N HIS A 377 -8.04 25.77 -3.70
CA HIS A 377 -9.18 25.74 -4.60
C HIS A 377 -9.00 24.67 -5.68
N ALA A 378 -9.55 23.47 -5.40
CA ALA A 378 -9.52 22.31 -6.30
C ALA A 378 -10.87 21.99 -6.96
N ALA A 379 -11.94 22.76 -6.65
CA ALA A 379 -13.25 22.59 -7.24
C ALA A 379 -13.25 23.02 -8.72
N ALA A 380 -13.41 22.05 -9.63
CA ALA A 380 -13.48 22.32 -11.07
C ALA A 380 -14.12 21.16 -11.85
N HIS A 381 -14.75 21.46 -12.98
CA HIS A 381 -15.07 20.48 -14.01
C HIS A 381 -13.85 20.27 -14.91
N LYS A 382 -13.41 19.01 -15.11
CA LYS A 382 -12.14 18.67 -15.75
C LYS A 382 -12.25 17.85 -17.05
N HIS A 383 -13.40 17.20 -17.28
CA HIS A 383 -13.56 16.30 -18.43
C HIS A 383 -13.76 17.08 -19.72
N VAL A 384 -12.72 17.07 -20.58
CA VAL A 384 -12.71 17.86 -21.82
C VAL A 384 -13.93 17.57 -22.69
N PRO A 385 -14.28 16.30 -23.06
CA PRO A 385 -15.43 16.07 -23.92
C PRO A 385 -16.75 16.60 -23.35
N LEU A 386 -17.00 16.39 -22.06
CA LEU A 386 -18.24 16.85 -21.42
C LEU A 386 -18.31 18.39 -21.38
N MET A 387 -17.17 19.06 -21.25
CA MET A 387 -17.13 20.52 -21.23
C MET A 387 -17.25 21.10 -22.64
N GLU A 388 -16.78 20.40 -23.67
CA GLU A 388 -17.02 20.78 -25.07
C GLU A 388 -18.50 20.75 -25.42
N ASP A 389 -19.24 19.76 -24.89
CA ASP A 389 -20.69 19.63 -25.02
C ASP A 389 -21.47 20.61 -24.10
N SER A 390 -20.85 21.06 -23.01
CA SER A 390 -21.48 21.92 -21.99
C SER A 390 -20.60 23.12 -21.62
N PRO A 391 -20.26 24.00 -22.58
CA PRO A 391 -19.31 25.08 -22.38
C PRO A 391 -19.77 26.09 -21.31
N ASN A 392 -21.08 26.36 -21.22
CA ASN A 392 -21.63 27.27 -20.21
C ASN A 392 -21.37 26.75 -18.80
N GLU A 393 -21.51 25.44 -18.57
CA GLU A 393 -21.26 24.84 -17.26
C GLU A 393 -19.78 24.88 -16.86
N ALA A 394 -18.86 24.72 -17.83
CA ALA A 394 -17.43 24.92 -17.59
C ALA A 394 -17.16 26.35 -17.07
N ILE A 395 -17.76 27.36 -17.70
CA ILE A 395 -17.58 28.75 -17.32
C ILE A 395 -18.26 29.06 -15.98
N LYS A 396 -19.52 28.66 -15.79
CA LYS A 396 -20.24 28.85 -14.51
C LYS A 396 -19.46 28.27 -13.33
N ASN A 397 -18.96 27.06 -13.47
CA ASN A 397 -18.29 26.35 -12.37
C ASN A 397 -16.83 26.77 -12.20
N ASN A 398 -16.04 26.68 -13.26
CA ASN A 398 -14.59 26.93 -13.16
C ASN A 398 -14.30 28.42 -13.01
N VAL A 399 -14.83 29.26 -13.91
CA VAL A 399 -14.51 30.69 -13.93
C VAL A 399 -15.21 31.43 -12.78
N PHE A 400 -16.54 31.34 -12.70
CA PHE A 400 -17.28 32.09 -11.66
C PHE A 400 -17.20 31.43 -10.29
N GLY A 401 -17.00 30.12 -10.20
CA GLY A 401 -16.60 29.46 -8.95
C GLY A 401 -15.29 30.00 -8.40
N THR A 402 -14.24 30.07 -9.24
CA THR A 402 -12.94 30.66 -8.86
C THR A 402 -13.06 32.14 -8.50
N TYR A 403 -13.84 32.92 -9.27
CA TYR A 403 -14.07 34.33 -8.99
C TYR A 403 -14.73 34.52 -7.60
N ASN A 404 -15.77 33.76 -7.29
CA ASN A 404 -16.47 33.83 -5.99
C ASN A 404 -15.53 33.50 -4.83
N VAL A 405 -14.78 32.41 -4.93
CA VAL A 405 -13.83 31.98 -3.89
C VAL A 405 -12.70 33.02 -3.71
N ALA A 406 -12.15 33.54 -4.81
CA ALA A 406 -11.08 34.53 -4.76
C ALA A 406 -11.56 35.88 -4.17
N MET A 407 -12.76 36.32 -4.53
CA MET A 407 -13.38 37.53 -3.96
C MET A 407 -13.64 37.38 -2.45
N ALA A 408 -14.18 36.23 -2.04
CA ALA A 408 -14.43 35.95 -0.62
C ALA A 408 -13.13 35.87 0.18
N ALA A 409 -12.07 35.27 -0.38
CA ALA A 409 -10.75 35.21 0.23
C ALA A 409 -10.20 36.61 0.50
N GLY A 410 -10.20 37.49 -0.52
CA GLY A 410 -9.69 38.86 -0.36
C GLY A 410 -10.50 39.70 0.61
N ARG A 411 -11.85 39.61 0.60
CA ARG A 411 -12.74 40.34 1.51
C ARG A 411 -12.57 39.92 2.98
N ASN A 412 -12.28 38.64 3.21
CA ASN A 412 -12.17 38.09 4.57
C ASN A 412 -10.74 38.04 5.09
N GLY A 413 -9.75 38.59 4.37
CA GLY A 413 -8.37 38.69 4.84
C GLY A 413 -7.63 37.36 4.86
N THR A 414 -7.98 36.42 3.97
CA THR A 414 -7.22 35.19 3.73
C THR A 414 -5.76 35.51 3.41
N GLU A 415 -4.82 34.88 4.07
CA GLU A 415 -3.39 35.11 3.87
C GLU A 415 -2.93 34.56 2.50
N ARG A 416 -3.47 33.41 2.10
CA ARG A 416 -3.01 32.70 0.90
C ARG A 416 -4.13 31.90 0.23
N MET A 417 -4.23 32.02 -1.08
CA MET A 417 -5.12 31.22 -1.91
C MET A 417 -4.35 30.53 -3.04
N VAL A 418 -4.40 29.21 -3.08
CA VAL A 418 -3.75 28.36 -4.10
C VAL A 418 -4.82 27.78 -5.02
N LEU A 419 -4.79 28.16 -6.29
CA LEU A 419 -5.63 27.61 -7.34
C LEU A 419 -4.96 26.38 -7.96
N ILE A 420 -5.65 25.25 -8.00
CA ILE A 420 -5.24 24.08 -8.77
C ILE A 420 -5.51 24.36 -10.26
N SER A 421 -4.47 24.41 -11.09
CA SER A 421 -4.56 24.61 -12.53
C SER A 421 -4.05 23.39 -13.32
N THR A 422 -3.85 23.51 -14.60
CA THR A 422 -3.51 22.41 -15.50
C THR A 422 -2.60 22.89 -16.65
N ASP A 423 -1.82 21.96 -17.23
CA ASP A 423 -1.08 22.10 -18.47
C ASP A 423 -1.97 22.58 -19.64
N LYS A 424 -3.24 22.18 -19.65
CA LYS A 424 -4.23 22.52 -20.69
C LYS A 424 -4.65 23.99 -20.70
N ALA A 425 -4.26 24.76 -19.68
CA ALA A 425 -4.43 26.21 -19.64
C ALA A 425 -3.41 26.96 -20.54
N VAL A 426 -2.34 26.27 -20.96
CA VAL A 426 -1.34 26.81 -21.90
C VAL A 426 -1.83 26.57 -23.33
N ASN A 427 -1.95 27.64 -24.15
CA ASN A 427 -2.44 27.56 -25.53
C ASN A 427 -3.66 26.62 -25.67
N PRO A 428 -4.80 26.93 -25.02
CA PRO A 428 -5.90 25.99 -24.90
C PRO A 428 -6.56 25.70 -26.26
N THR A 429 -6.82 24.41 -26.52
CA THR A 429 -7.58 23.92 -27.69
C THR A 429 -8.99 23.48 -27.34
N ASN A 430 -9.37 23.60 -26.07
CA ASN A 430 -10.68 23.20 -25.57
C ASN A 430 -11.18 24.19 -24.51
N ILE A 431 -12.51 24.18 -24.30
CA ILE A 431 -13.17 25.11 -23.39
C ILE A 431 -12.78 24.89 -21.92
N MET A 432 -12.49 23.67 -21.52
CA MET A 432 -12.01 23.37 -20.16
C MET A 432 -10.66 24.05 -19.91
N GLY A 433 -9.69 23.89 -20.81
CA GLY A 433 -8.39 24.56 -20.74
C GLY A 433 -8.52 26.08 -20.76
N ALA A 434 -9.36 26.63 -21.66
CA ALA A 434 -9.64 28.05 -21.74
C ALA A 434 -10.27 28.58 -20.44
N SER A 435 -11.21 27.84 -19.83
CA SER A 435 -11.80 28.20 -18.53
C SER A 435 -10.73 28.28 -17.42
N LYS A 436 -9.77 27.36 -17.41
CA LYS A 436 -8.66 27.37 -16.44
C LYS A 436 -7.71 28.52 -16.68
N ARG A 437 -7.46 28.88 -17.96
CA ARG A 437 -6.68 30.08 -18.29
C ARG A 437 -7.33 31.34 -17.74
N ILE A 438 -8.64 31.49 -17.88
CA ILE A 438 -9.39 32.61 -17.29
C ILE A 438 -9.29 32.59 -15.76
N CYS A 439 -9.32 31.41 -15.12
CA CYS A 439 -9.12 31.31 -13.67
C CYS A 439 -7.73 31.84 -13.24
N GLU A 440 -6.67 31.55 -13.99
CA GLU A 440 -5.32 32.08 -13.73
C GLU A 440 -5.28 33.61 -13.87
N MET A 441 -5.94 34.16 -14.91
CA MET A 441 -6.07 35.62 -15.08
C MET A 441 -6.86 36.25 -13.92
N ILE A 442 -7.91 35.59 -13.41
CA ILE A 442 -8.64 36.04 -12.21
C ILE A 442 -7.69 36.10 -11.00
N ILE A 443 -6.90 35.05 -10.75
CA ILE A 443 -5.94 34.99 -9.64
C ILE A 443 -4.95 36.15 -9.71
N GLN A 444 -4.37 36.42 -10.88
CA GLN A 444 -3.44 37.53 -11.08
C GLN A 444 -4.13 38.91 -10.92
N GLY A 445 -5.37 39.05 -11.43
CA GLY A 445 -6.16 40.26 -11.25
C GLY A 445 -6.56 40.52 -9.79
N MET A 446 -6.89 39.45 -9.05
CA MET A 446 -7.24 39.53 -7.62
C MET A 446 -6.04 39.87 -6.74
N GLN A 447 -4.82 39.43 -7.10
CA GLN A 447 -3.60 39.83 -6.42
C GLN A 447 -3.43 41.35 -6.41
N HIS A 448 -3.74 42.01 -7.52
CA HIS A 448 -3.69 43.46 -7.59
C HIS A 448 -4.79 44.13 -6.77
N ARG A 449 -5.99 43.57 -6.77
CA ARG A 449 -7.16 44.09 -6.05
C ARG A 449 -7.07 43.91 -4.53
N PHE A 450 -6.47 42.80 -4.08
CA PHE A 450 -6.33 42.43 -2.66
C PHE A 450 -4.87 42.08 -2.34
N PRO A 451 -3.97 43.06 -2.27
CA PRO A 451 -2.53 42.81 -2.16
C PRO A 451 -2.09 42.16 -0.86
N LYS A 452 -2.96 42.10 0.15
CA LYS A 452 -2.69 41.42 1.43
C LYS A 452 -2.91 39.90 1.37
N THR A 453 -3.59 39.39 0.34
CA THR A 453 -3.80 37.97 0.11
C THR A 453 -2.85 37.51 -0.99
N ASN A 454 -2.03 36.50 -0.74
CA ASN A 454 -1.14 35.92 -1.75
C ASN A 454 -1.94 34.93 -2.61
N TYR A 455 -2.31 35.37 -3.83
CA TYR A 455 -3.00 34.53 -4.82
C TYR A 455 -2.00 33.87 -5.73
N VAL A 456 -2.04 32.55 -5.85
CA VAL A 456 -1.18 31.79 -6.74
C VAL A 456 -1.94 30.69 -7.46
N ALA A 457 -1.44 30.27 -8.63
CA ALA A 457 -1.92 29.10 -9.35
C ALA A 457 -0.81 28.07 -9.47
N VAL A 458 -1.15 26.78 -9.49
CA VAL A 458 -0.20 25.69 -9.71
C VAL A 458 -0.67 24.83 -10.88
N ARG A 459 0.15 24.78 -11.94
CA ARG A 459 -0.05 23.98 -13.15
C ARG A 459 0.66 22.65 -13.03
N PHE A 460 -0.05 21.59 -13.37
CA PHE A 460 0.52 20.27 -13.60
C PHE A 460 -0.30 19.50 -14.63
N GLY A 461 0.25 18.42 -15.17
CA GLY A 461 -0.38 17.58 -16.17
C GLY A 461 -1.33 16.54 -15.57
N ASN A 462 -1.37 15.35 -16.19
CA ASN A 462 -2.28 14.31 -15.70
C ASN A 462 -1.76 13.67 -14.42
N VAL A 463 -2.69 13.23 -13.57
CA VAL A 463 -2.41 12.45 -12.37
C VAL A 463 -2.94 11.04 -12.52
N LEU A 464 -2.15 10.06 -12.05
CA LEU A 464 -2.46 8.64 -12.15
C LEU A 464 -3.64 8.28 -11.24
N GLY A 465 -4.51 7.40 -11.70
CA GLY A 465 -5.58 6.84 -10.88
C GLY A 465 -6.70 7.82 -10.50
N SER A 466 -6.73 9.05 -11.05
CA SER A 466 -7.82 10.00 -10.76
C SER A 466 -9.16 9.54 -11.35
N ASN A 467 -10.26 9.87 -10.67
CA ASN A 467 -11.61 9.50 -11.09
C ASN A 467 -11.88 9.91 -12.54
N GLY A 468 -12.38 8.95 -13.36
CA GLY A 468 -12.68 9.15 -14.77
C GLY A 468 -11.45 9.34 -15.67
N SER A 469 -10.23 9.04 -15.22
CA SER A 469 -9.02 9.04 -16.04
C SER A 469 -8.85 7.75 -16.83
N VAL A 470 -7.84 7.71 -17.68
CA VAL A 470 -7.57 6.62 -18.63
C VAL A 470 -7.31 5.26 -17.93
N ILE A 471 -6.61 5.25 -16.79
CA ILE A 471 -6.26 4.02 -16.08
C ILE A 471 -7.49 3.28 -15.52
N PRO A 472 -8.40 3.91 -14.75
CA PRO A 472 -9.65 3.28 -14.35
C PRO A 472 -10.49 2.77 -15.51
N LEU A 473 -10.53 3.52 -16.63
CA LEU A 473 -11.23 3.10 -17.84
C LEU A 473 -10.63 1.81 -18.41
N PHE A 474 -9.31 1.76 -18.59
CA PHE A 474 -8.62 0.58 -19.10
C PHE A 474 -8.80 -0.64 -18.19
N LYS A 475 -8.65 -0.47 -16.87
CA LYS A 475 -8.91 -1.55 -15.89
C LYS A 475 -10.32 -2.11 -16.02
N LYS A 476 -11.33 -1.24 -16.18
CA LYS A 476 -12.71 -1.64 -16.39
C LYS A 476 -12.89 -2.42 -17.70
N GLN A 477 -12.36 -1.90 -18.82
CA GLN A 477 -12.43 -2.55 -20.12
C GLN A 477 -11.73 -3.91 -20.13
N ILE A 478 -10.56 -4.04 -19.48
CA ILE A 478 -9.86 -5.32 -19.34
C ILE A 478 -10.70 -6.32 -18.53
N ALA A 479 -11.30 -5.89 -17.42
CA ALA A 479 -12.16 -6.74 -16.58
C ALA A 479 -13.42 -7.22 -17.32
N GLU A 480 -13.92 -6.43 -18.29
CA GLU A 480 -15.06 -6.76 -19.15
C GLU A 480 -14.67 -7.63 -20.36
N GLY A 481 -13.37 -7.97 -20.54
CA GLY A 481 -12.88 -8.76 -21.69
C GLY A 481 -12.51 -7.93 -22.93
N GLY A 482 -12.41 -6.60 -22.78
CA GLY A 482 -12.04 -5.68 -23.85
C GLY A 482 -13.20 -5.26 -24.76
N PRO A 483 -12.92 -4.54 -25.88
CA PRO A 483 -11.61 -4.02 -26.25
C PRO A 483 -11.14 -2.85 -25.37
N VAL A 484 -9.82 -2.67 -25.26
CA VAL A 484 -9.25 -1.44 -24.68
C VAL A 484 -9.21 -0.35 -25.75
N THR A 485 -9.78 0.82 -25.44
CA THR A 485 -9.90 1.91 -26.40
C THR A 485 -8.84 2.98 -26.18
N VAL A 486 -7.99 3.22 -27.19
CA VAL A 486 -6.96 4.27 -27.22
C VAL A 486 -7.31 5.26 -28.32
N THR A 487 -7.15 6.56 -28.07
CA THR A 487 -7.53 7.58 -29.06
C THR A 487 -6.57 7.62 -30.25
N ASP A 488 -5.26 7.49 -30.02
CA ASP A 488 -4.26 7.36 -31.08
C ASP A 488 -3.04 6.57 -30.59
N LYS A 489 -2.38 5.84 -31.51
CA LYS A 489 -1.21 5.01 -31.20
C LYS A 489 -0.01 5.82 -30.70
N ASN A 490 0.13 7.06 -31.16
CA ASN A 490 1.28 7.91 -30.86
C ASN A 490 1.00 8.95 -29.78
N ILE A 491 -0.21 8.95 -29.21
CA ILE A 491 -0.60 9.93 -28.19
C ILE A 491 0.27 9.77 -26.95
N ILE A 492 0.82 10.89 -26.48
CA ILE A 492 1.62 10.94 -25.25
C ILE A 492 0.98 11.84 -24.22
N ARG A 493 1.22 11.52 -22.95
CA ARG A 493 0.82 12.34 -21.80
C ARG A 493 1.91 12.30 -20.74
N TYR A 494 1.97 13.35 -19.95
CA TYR A 494 2.80 13.40 -18.76
C TYR A 494 1.99 12.95 -17.54
N PHE A 495 2.60 12.15 -16.67
CA PHE A 495 1.91 11.63 -15.49
C PHE A 495 2.72 11.83 -14.22
N MET A 496 1.98 12.11 -13.15
CA MET A 496 2.47 12.22 -11.78
C MET A 496 1.54 11.45 -10.85
N THR A 497 2.03 10.94 -9.72
CA THR A 497 1.12 10.38 -8.70
C THR A 497 0.34 11.47 -7.99
N ILE A 498 -0.86 11.16 -7.49
CA ILE A 498 -1.67 12.15 -6.76
C ILE A 498 -0.96 12.64 -5.49
N PRO A 499 -0.36 11.77 -4.64
CA PRO A 499 0.38 12.23 -3.47
C PRO A 499 1.56 13.14 -3.80
N GLU A 500 2.30 12.84 -4.88
CA GLU A 500 3.41 13.65 -5.35
C GLU A 500 2.93 15.04 -5.80
N ALA A 501 1.91 15.09 -6.66
CA ALA A 501 1.34 16.36 -7.14
C ALA A 501 0.88 17.24 -5.98
N VAL A 502 0.20 16.65 -5.00
CA VAL A 502 -0.29 17.37 -3.82
C VAL A 502 0.85 17.87 -2.93
N SER A 503 1.88 17.05 -2.70
CA SER A 503 3.06 17.49 -1.94
C SER A 503 3.74 18.70 -2.58
N LEU A 504 3.88 18.69 -3.92
CA LEU A 504 4.46 19.82 -4.65
C LEU A 504 3.54 21.04 -4.67
N VAL A 505 2.21 20.85 -4.73
CA VAL A 505 1.22 21.94 -4.61
C VAL A 505 1.31 22.61 -3.24
N LEU A 506 1.41 21.84 -2.18
CA LEU A 506 1.57 22.36 -0.81
C LEU A 506 2.88 23.15 -0.68
N GLN A 507 3.96 22.66 -1.26
CA GLN A 507 5.25 23.34 -1.26
C GLN A 507 5.24 24.60 -2.13
N ALA A 508 4.64 24.57 -3.32
CA ALA A 508 4.44 25.77 -4.14
C ALA A 508 3.62 26.83 -3.38
N GLY A 509 2.61 26.37 -2.63
CA GLY A 509 1.88 27.21 -1.70
C GLY A 509 2.78 27.89 -0.67
N ALA A 510 3.80 27.23 -0.12
CA ALA A 510 4.75 27.86 0.82
C ALA A 510 5.60 28.96 0.15
N TYR A 511 6.00 28.76 -1.10
CA TYR A 511 6.80 29.73 -1.86
C TYR A 511 6.00 30.95 -2.36
N ALA A 512 4.67 30.96 -2.22
CA ALA A 512 3.79 32.00 -2.72
C ALA A 512 4.15 33.40 -2.13
N LYS A 513 4.40 34.36 -3.01
CA LYS A 513 4.61 35.77 -2.72
C LYS A 513 3.48 36.64 -3.26
N GLY A 514 2.69 36.13 -4.22
CA GLY A 514 1.49 36.71 -4.79
C GLY A 514 1.58 36.99 -6.29
N GLY A 515 0.64 36.42 -7.04
CA GLY A 515 0.53 36.55 -8.51
C GLY A 515 1.28 35.51 -9.31
N GLU A 516 2.03 34.60 -8.68
CA GLU A 516 2.80 33.57 -9.38
C GLU A 516 1.90 32.48 -9.96
N ILE A 517 2.34 31.95 -11.10
CA ILE A 517 1.86 30.70 -11.68
C ILE A 517 3.00 29.70 -11.55
N PHE A 518 2.90 28.80 -10.59
CA PHE A 518 3.85 27.71 -10.43
C PHE A 518 3.60 26.63 -11.47
N VAL A 519 4.68 25.99 -11.93
CA VAL A 519 4.68 24.91 -12.91
C VAL A 519 5.44 23.73 -12.33
N LEU A 520 4.78 22.57 -12.26
CA LEU A 520 5.41 21.36 -11.74
C LEU A 520 6.10 20.58 -12.85
N ASP A 521 7.27 20.02 -12.52
CA ASP A 521 7.98 19.09 -13.40
C ASP A 521 7.24 17.75 -13.49
N MET A 522 6.72 17.45 -14.66
CA MET A 522 5.97 16.22 -14.92
C MET A 522 6.85 15.01 -15.25
N GLY A 523 8.19 15.18 -15.38
CA GLY A 523 9.11 14.12 -15.77
C GLY A 523 8.96 13.70 -17.23
N GLU A 524 9.21 12.42 -17.52
CA GLU A 524 9.22 11.88 -18.89
C GLU A 524 7.80 11.63 -19.43
N PRO A 525 7.60 11.83 -20.75
CA PRO A 525 6.32 11.56 -21.39
C PRO A 525 6.05 10.05 -21.51
N VAL A 526 4.79 9.67 -21.40
CA VAL A 526 4.33 8.28 -21.47
C VAL A 526 3.39 8.10 -22.66
N LYS A 527 3.66 7.12 -23.53
CA LYS A 527 2.72 6.71 -24.58
C LYS A 527 1.51 5.97 -23.97
N ILE A 528 0.32 6.40 -24.35
CA ILE A 528 -0.92 5.78 -23.84
C ILE A 528 -1.09 4.36 -24.35
N ASP A 529 -0.64 4.06 -25.59
CA ASP A 529 -0.61 2.70 -26.13
C ASP A 529 0.26 1.76 -25.31
N ASP A 530 1.48 2.19 -24.94
CA ASP A 530 2.38 1.40 -24.09
C ASP A 530 1.77 1.17 -22.71
N MET A 531 1.07 2.16 -22.16
CA MET A 531 0.36 2.05 -20.89
C MET A 531 -0.77 1.02 -20.98
N ALA A 532 -1.56 1.04 -22.05
CA ALA A 532 -2.63 0.07 -22.28
C ALA A 532 -2.08 -1.36 -22.38
N ARG A 533 -1.04 -1.57 -23.18
CA ARG A 533 -0.35 -2.87 -23.32
C ARG A 533 0.20 -3.37 -21.99
N ASN A 534 0.81 -2.49 -21.22
CA ASN A 534 1.35 -2.81 -19.92
C ASN A 534 0.26 -3.23 -18.92
N LEU A 535 -0.88 -2.53 -18.90
CA LEU A 535 -2.01 -2.88 -18.03
C LEU A 535 -2.63 -4.23 -18.41
N ILE A 536 -2.78 -4.51 -19.70
CA ILE A 536 -3.27 -5.81 -20.17
C ILE A 536 -2.35 -6.94 -19.70
N LYS A 537 -1.02 -6.79 -19.89
CA LYS A 537 -0.03 -7.78 -19.44
C LYS A 537 0.00 -7.94 -17.90
N LEU A 538 -0.09 -6.87 -17.15
CA LEU A 538 -0.17 -6.91 -15.67
C LEU A 538 -1.43 -7.62 -15.17
N SER A 539 -2.50 -7.60 -15.98
CA SER A 539 -3.75 -8.31 -15.70
C SER A 539 -3.70 -9.80 -16.07
N GLY A 540 -2.56 -10.28 -16.63
CA GLY A 540 -2.35 -11.67 -17.01
C GLY A 540 -2.88 -12.04 -18.40
N PHE A 541 -3.10 -11.05 -19.28
CA PHE A 541 -3.57 -11.22 -20.65
C PHE A 541 -2.52 -10.77 -21.66
N GLU A 542 -2.56 -11.31 -22.88
CA GLU A 542 -1.70 -10.89 -23.99
C GLU A 542 -2.41 -9.83 -24.85
N PRO A 543 -1.81 -8.63 -25.05
CA PRO A 543 -2.36 -7.59 -25.90
C PRO A 543 -2.55 -8.05 -27.34
N ASP A 544 -3.64 -7.65 -27.96
CA ASP A 544 -4.06 -8.01 -29.33
C ASP A 544 -4.34 -9.51 -29.57
N VAL A 545 -4.17 -10.36 -28.56
CA VAL A 545 -4.50 -11.79 -28.58
C VAL A 545 -5.73 -12.06 -27.70
N ASP A 546 -5.61 -11.81 -26.39
CA ASP A 546 -6.70 -12.00 -25.44
C ASP A 546 -7.58 -10.76 -25.35
N ILE A 547 -6.94 -9.57 -25.31
CA ILE A 547 -7.59 -8.27 -25.20
C ILE A 547 -7.16 -7.38 -26.37
N PRO A 548 -8.05 -7.10 -27.34
CA PRO A 548 -7.74 -6.23 -28.47
C PRO A 548 -7.64 -4.76 -28.06
N ILE A 549 -6.75 -4.01 -28.71
CA ILE A 549 -6.65 -2.56 -28.59
C ILE A 549 -7.26 -1.90 -29.83
N VAL A 550 -8.24 -1.02 -29.61
CA VAL A 550 -8.95 -0.31 -30.70
C VAL A 550 -8.61 1.18 -30.66
N TYR A 551 -8.24 1.74 -31.80
CA TYR A 551 -7.95 3.16 -31.94
C TYR A 551 -9.20 3.90 -32.41
N THR A 552 -9.68 4.85 -31.58
CA THR A 552 -10.98 5.53 -31.78
C THR A 552 -10.89 6.87 -32.49
N GLY A 553 -9.68 7.39 -32.72
CA GLY A 553 -9.46 8.77 -33.17
C GLY A 553 -9.48 9.77 -31.99
N LEU A 554 -8.87 10.95 -32.24
CA LEU A 554 -8.86 12.03 -31.25
C LEU A 554 -10.28 12.56 -30.99
N ARG A 555 -10.58 12.85 -29.72
CA ARG A 555 -11.83 13.45 -29.31
C ARG A 555 -11.81 14.97 -29.57
N PRO A 556 -12.97 15.64 -29.69
CA PRO A 556 -13.03 17.09 -29.83
C PRO A 556 -12.23 17.80 -28.71
N GLY A 557 -11.37 18.74 -29.11
CA GLY A 557 -10.50 19.50 -28.19
C GLY A 557 -9.31 18.73 -27.61
N GLU A 558 -9.07 17.47 -28.00
CA GLU A 558 -7.94 16.68 -27.52
C GLU A 558 -6.68 16.95 -28.37
N LYS A 559 -5.55 17.21 -27.70
CA LYS A 559 -4.23 17.37 -28.35
C LYS A 559 -3.56 16.01 -28.54
N MET A 560 -2.84 15.82 -29.65
CA MET A 560 -1.96 14.67 -29.85
C MET A 560 -0.83 14.65 -28.79
N PHE A 561 -0.21 15.80 -28.55
CA PHE A 561 0.87 16.03 -27.62
C PHE A 561 0.47 17.17 -26.67
N GLU A 562 0.58 16.95 -25.36
CA GLU A 562 0.49 18.03 -24.38
C GLU A 562 1.82 18.80 -24.35
N GLU A 563 1.74 20.10 -24.08
CA GLU A 563 2.94 20.92 -24.02
C GLU A 563 3.83 20.51 -22.84
N CYS A 564 5.14 20.41 -23.10
CA CYS A 564 6.10 20.23 -22.03
C CYS A 564 6.21 21.54 -21.25
N LEU A 565 5.72 21.55 -20.04
CA LEU A 565 5.71 22.76 -19.21
C LEU A 565 7.11 23.30 -18.89
N LYS A 566 8.16 22.45 -18.99
CA LYS A 566 9.57 22.85 -18.82
C LYS A 566 10.14 23.63 -20.00
N GLU A 567 9.57 23.49 -21.20
CA GLU A 567 10.03 24.14 -22.41
C GLU A 567 9.42 25.52 -22.59
N GLU A 568 8.56 26.00 -21.68
CA GLU A 568 8.11 27.39 -21.67
C GLU A 568 9.31 28.31 -21.47
N GLU A 569 9.51 29.22 -22.41
CA GLU A 569 10.57 30.22 -22.30
C GLU A 569 10.40 31.11 -21.07
N GLY A 570 11.49 31.27 -20.30
CA GLY A 570 11.55 32.20 -19.15
C GLY A 570 10.98 31.65 -17.84
N LEU A 571 10.94 30.32 -17.65
CA LEU A 571 10.71 29.72 -16.34
C LEU A 571 11.83 30.09 -15.36
N GLN A 572 11.44 30.51 -14.16
CA GLN A 572 12.37 30.77 -13.06
C GLN A 572 12.40 29.54 -12.12
N LYS A 573 13.61 29.16 -11.71
CA LYS A 573 13.80 28.08 -10.71
C LYS A 573 13.36 28.54 -9.33
N THR A 574 12.83 27.61 -8.54
CA THR A 574 12.65 27.78 -7.09
C THR A 574 13.74 27.01 -6.32
N GLU A 575 13.64 26.96 -5.01
CA GLU A 575 14.52 26.13 -4.16
C GLU A 575 14.31 24.63 -4.39
N ASN A 576 13.17 24.24 -4.98
CA ASN A 576 12.88 22.87 -5.37
C ASN A 576 12.98 22.71 -6.88
N ASP A 577 13.87 21.82 -7.34
CA ASP A 577 14.11 21.55 -8.77
C ASP A 577 12.88 21.03 -9.54
N LEU A 578 11.82 20.62 -8.84
CA LEU A 578 10.56 20.16 -9.43
C LEU A 578 9.48 21.25 -9.50
N ILE A 579 9.76 22.46 -9.01
CA ILE A 579 8.81 23.57 -8.97
C ILE A 579 9.43 24.77 -9.67
N PHE A 580 8.78 25.26 -10.72
CA PHE A 580 9.20 26.45 -11.46
C PHE A 580 8.15 27.54 -11.33
N ILE A 581 8.54 28.80 -11.57
CA ILE A 581 7.63 29.94 -11.69
C ILE A 581 7.53 30.31 -13.16
N GLY A 582 6.32 30.24 -13.72
CA GLY A 582 6.01 30.65 -15.08
C GLY A 582 5.93 32.16 -15.23
N LYS A 583 6.04 32.63 -16.48
CA LYS A 583 5.82 34.04 -16.80
C LYS A 583 4.39 34.48 -16.43
N PRO A 584 4.21 35.69 -15.88
CA PRO A 584 2.88 36.26 -15.70
C PRO A 584 2.14 36.36 -17.04
N ILE A 585 0.83 36.19 -17.00
CA ILE A 585 -0.02 36.43 -18.19
C ILE A 585 -0.13 37.93 -18.38
N GLU A 586 0.19 38.40 -19.58
CA GLU A 586 0.03 39.80 -19.95
C GLU A 586 -1.41 40.04 -20.44
N PHE A 587 -2.15 40.90 -19.79
CA PHE A 587 -3.51 41.31 -20.15
C PHE A 587 -3.87 42.64 -19.49
N ASP A 588 -4.74 43.40 -20.14
CA ASP A 588 -5.36 44.58 -19.54
C ASP A 588 -6.37 44.14 -18.48
N ARG A 589 -6.15 44.53 -17.23
CA ARG A 589 -6.93 44.06 -16.10
C ARG A 589 -8.35 44.69 -16.06
N GLU A 590 -8.44 45.98 -16.42
CA GLU A 590 -9.74 46.68 -16.38
C GLU A 590 -10.64 46.14 -17.48
N GLU A 591 -10.13 46.05 -18.70
CA GLU A 591 -10.82 45.46 -19.83
C GLU A 591 -11.21 43.99 -19.55
N PHE A 592 -10.32 43.21 -18.96
CA PHE A 592 -10.59 41.82 -18.58
C PHE A 592 -11.79 41.70 -17.63
N PHE A 593 -11.85 42.51 -16.55
CA PHE A 593 -12.96 42.44 -15.62
C PHE A 593 -14.28 42.95 -16.19
N GLU A 594 -14.25 43.87 -17.16
CA GLU A 594 -15.45 44.26 -17.92
C GLU A 594 -15.96 43.10 -18.80
N HIS A 595 -15.07 42.50 -19.59
CA HIS A 595 -15.43 41.34 -20.42
C HIS A 595 -15.86 40.14 -19.58
N LEU A 596 -15.40 40.00 -18.33
CA LEU A 596 -15.85 38.97 -17.44
C LEU A 596 -17.34 39.13 -17.04
N LYS A 597 -17.88 40.38 -17.02
CA LYS A 597 -19.32 40.63 -16.80
C LYS A 597 -20.16 40.13 -17.99
N ASP A 598 -19.68 40.39 -19.22
CA ASP A 598 -20.34 39.91 -20.43
C ASP A 598 -20.30 38.37 -20.50
N LEU A 599 -19.14 37.77 -20.16
CA LEU A 599 -18.99 36.33 -20.07
C LEU A 599 -20.01 35.71 -19.05
N LYS A 600 -20.23 36.40 -17.91
CA LYS A 600 -21.20 35.94 -16.91
C LYS A 600 -22.60 35.91 -17.48
N LYS A 601 -23.02 36.99 -18.15
CA LYS A 601 -24.32 37.08 -18.77
C LYS A 601 -24.52 35.95 -19.78
N THR A 602 -23.59 35.82 -20.73
CA THR A 602 -23.60 34.78 -21.76
C THR A 602 -23.70 33.36 -21.15
N ALA A 603 -22.94 33.10 -20.07
CA ALA A 603 -22.92 31.79 -19.41
C ALA A 603 -24.27 31.44 -18.75
N TYR A 604 -24.91 32.42 -18.09
CA TYR A 604 -26.18 32.18 -17.38
C TYR A 604 -27.41 32.26 -18.27
N GLU A 605 -27.29 32.83 -19.48
CA GLU A 605 -28.31 32.81 -20.53
C GLU A 605 -28.22 31.56 -21.42
N ASP A 606 -27.22 30.68 -21.17
CA ASP A 606 -26.93 29.49 -21.95
C ASP A 606 -26.75 29.76 -23.46
N ASP A 607 -26.09 30.90 -23.78
CA ASP A 607 -25.89 31.35 -25.14
C ASP A 607 -24.95 30.38 -25.89
N PRO A 608 -25.33 29.90 -27.10
CA PRO A 608 -24.51 29.02 -27.93
C PRO A 608 -23.19 29.67 -28.40
N GLN A 609 -23.08 31.01 -28.37
CA GLN A 609 -21.83 31.72 -28.76
C GLN A 609 -20.76 31.72 -27.65
N MET A 610 -20.92 30.97 -26.56
CA MET A 610 -20.01 30.92 -25.43
C MET A 610 -18.55 30.77 -25.83
N LYS A 611 -18.24 29.85 -26.75
CA LYS A 611 -16.86 29.62 -27.21
C LYS A 611 -16.25 30.87 -27.86
N LEU A 612 -17.03 31.67 -28.60
CA LEU A 612 -16.58 32.91 -29.21
C LEU A 612 -16.32 34.03 -28.18
N VAL A 613 -17.18 34.11 -27.14
CA VAL A 613 -16.97 35.07 -26.05
C VAL A 613 -15.69 34.71 -25.26
N VAL A 614 -15.47 33.42 -24.98
CA VAL A 614 -14.23 32.93 -24.34
C VAL A 614 -13.00 33.24 -25.22
N LYS A 615 -13.09 33.09 -26.53
CA LYS A 615 -11.99 33.43 -27.47
C LYS A 615 -11.55 34.90 -27.39
N ARG A 616 -12.47 35.82 -27.11
CA ARG A 616 -12.14 37.25 -26.91
C ARG A 616 -11.31 37.46 -25.64
N LEU A 617 -11.66 36.75 -24.55
CA LEU A 617 -10.93 36.82 -23.28
C LEU A 617 -9.58 36.09 -23.33
N VAL A 618 -9.51 35.02 -24.09
CA VAL A 618 -8.32 34.18 -24.23
C VAL A 618 -7.95 34.08 -25.71
N PRO A 619 -7.19 35.05 -26.26
CA PRO A 619 -6.85 35.08 -27.68
C PRO A 619 -6.05 33.86 -28.18
N SER A 620 -5.33 33.17 -27.27
CA SER A 620 -4.60 31.93 -27.58
C SER A 620 -5.53 30.70 -27.69
N TYR A 621 -6.82 30.79 -27.29
CA TYR A 621 -7.77 29.69 -27.39
C TYR A 621 -8.08 29.39 -28.88
N GLN A 622 -7.81 28.17 -29.30
CA GLN A 622 -8.12 27.67 -30.64
C GLN A 622 -9.48 27.02 -30.63
N VAL A 623 -10.50 27.72 -31.13
CA VAL A 623 -11.83 27.15 -31.34
C VAL A 623 -11.73 26.23 -32.55
N GLU A 624 -11.93 24.91 -32.39
CA GLU A 624 -12.20 24.04 -33.52
C GLU A 624 -13.41 24.62 -34.28
N ASN A 625 -13.21 24.94 -35.55
CA ASN A 625 -14.33 25.23 -36.41
C ASN A 625 -15.19 23.95 -36.45
N ASP A 626 -16.24 23.90 -35.63
CA ASP A 626 -17.37 23.05 -35.91
C ASP A 626 -17.71 23.29 -37.36
N LYS A 627 -17.55 22.28 -38.19
CA LYS A 627 -18.08 22.34 -39.56
C LYS A 627 -19.55 22.67 -39.37
N MET A 628 -19.88 23.93 -39.59
CA MET A 628 -21.26 24.36 -39.81
C MET A 628 -21.74 23.54 -41.00
N ASN A 629 -22.33 22.39 -40.76
CA ASN A 629 -23.23 21.79 -41.69
C ASN A 629 -24.51 22.65 -41.63
N ILE A 630 -24.56 23.67 -42.46
CA ILE A 630 -25.81 24.29 -42.93
C ILE A 630 -26.44 23.31 -43.94
#